data_914727ac19e6af1e6b9abab4f5c89ecc
#
_entry.id   914727ac19e6af1e6b9abab4f5c89ecc
#
_cell.length_a   1.000
_cell.length_b   1.000
_cell.length_c   1.000
_cell.angle_alpha   90.00
_cell.angle_beta   90.00
_cell.angle_gamma   90.00
#
_symmetry.space_group_name_H-M   'P 1'
#
loop_
_entity.id
_entity.type
_entity.pdbx_description
1 polymer ?
#
loop_
_entity_poly.entity_id
_entity_poly.type
_entity_poly.pdbx_seq_one_letter_code
_entity_poly.pdbx_strand_id
1 'polypeptide(L)'
;MLEDAETRLAVHEAKGPVSFIGKPFTKELVSEYIAYDAETGGFARIKTSGTKKAGDKVGVINNKYLMISICGKRIRGHQLAWFLTYGYMPKTIDHINGNGLDNRLCNLREVTSQQNCHNQRTPPKHNTTGFMGVSYYKAGKKYSAHINLEGKKRHLGYFNDPKIAYQAYLVAKRKLHLTCSI
;
A
#
# COMPACT_ATOMS: atom_id res chain seq x y z
N MET A 1 16.12 -12.64 1.24
CA MET A 1 15.81 -13.69 2.21
C MET A 1 14.35 -13.53 2.57
N LEU A 2 13.56 -14.53 2.26
CA LEU A 2 12.16 -14.61 2.65
C LEU A 2 12.16 -15.05 4.11
N GLU A 3 11.79 -14.17 5.04
CA GLU A 3 11.41 -14.58 6.38
C GLU A 3 10.19 -15.49 6.25
N ASP A 4 10.30 -16.70 6.77
CA ASP A 4 9.26 -17.70 6.70
C ASP A 4 7.95 -17.19 7.33
N ALA A 5 6.83 -17.58 6.68
CA ALA A 5 5.49 -17.20 7.12
C ALA A 5 5.22 -17.55 8.60
N GLU A 6 5.86 -18.60 9.11
CA GLU A 6 5.77 -19.03 10.50
C GLU A 6 6.41 -18.02 11.48
N THR A 7 7.54 -17.42 11.13
CA THR A 7 8.19 -16.40 11.97
C THR A 7 7.33 -15.12 12.06
N ARG A 8 6.59 -14.80 10.99
CA ARG A 8 5.67 -13.65 10.97
C ARG A 8 4.41 -13.89 11.81
N LEU A 9 3.88 -15.10 11.83
CA LEU A 9 2.75 -15.49 12.67
C LEU A 9 3.06 -15.31 14.17
N ALA A 10 4.22 -15.76 14.62
CA ALA A 10 4.61 -15.73 16.04
C ALA A 10 4.72 -14.30 16.62
N VAL A 11 5.06 -13.30 15.81
CA VAL A 11 5.18 -11.91 16.26
C VAL A 11 3.82 -11.20 16.40
N HIS A 12 2.77 -11.71 15.74
CA HIS A 12 1.44 -11.07 15.69
C HIS A 12 0.36 -11.75 16.57
N GLU A 13 0.61 -12.91 17.14
CA GLU A 13 -0.33 -13.59 18.05
C GLU A 13 -0.69 -12.79 19.31
N ALA A 14 0.07 -11.74 19.64
CA ALA A 14 -0.18 -10.88 20.80
C ALA A 14 -1.26 -9.81 20.59
N LYS A 15 -1.84 -9.66 19.38
CA LYS A 15 -2.97 -8.75 19.15
C LYS A 15 -4.24 -9.57 19.04
N GLY A 16 -4.99 -9.62 20.12
CA GLY A 16 -6.25 -10.33 20.23
C GLY A 16 -7.23 -10.10 19.06
N PRO A 17 -8.22 -10.99 18.87
CA PRO A 17 -9.11 -11.00 17.73
C PRO A 17 -9.86 -9.67 17.59
N VAL A 18 -9.88 -9.09 16.38
CA VAL A 18 -10.69 -7.92 16.07
C VAL A 18 -12.16 -8.34 16.13
N SER A 19 -12.89 -7.88 17.14
CA SER A 19 -14.29 -8.21 17.37
C SER A 19 -15.21 -7.75 16.23
N PHE A 20 -16.16 -8.59 15.82
CA PHE A 20 -17.07 -8.34 14.73
C PHE A 20 -18.50 -8.79 15.06
N ILE A 21 -19.44 -7.84 15.29
CA ILE A 21 -20.84 -8.09 15.66
C ILE A 21 -20.97 -9.28 16.63
N GLY A 22 -20.28 -9.21 17.77
CA GLY A 22 -20.30 -10.28 18.78
C GLY A 22 -19.59 -11.59 18.41
N LYS A 23 -18.97 -11.68 17.20
CA LYS A 23 -18.11 -12.81 16.78
C LYS A 23 -16.70 -12.33 16.48
N PRO A 24 -15.66 -13.11 16.81
CA PRO A 24 -14.29 -12.76 16.43
C PRO A 24 -14.16 -12.74 14.91
N PHE A 25 -13.49 -11.70 14.37
CA PHE A 25 -13.18 -11.62 12.95
C PHE A 25 -11.98 -12.53 12.68
N THR A 26 -12.26 -13.78 12.32
CA THR A 26 -11.25 -14.79 12.04
C THR A 26 -11.14 -15.06 10.54
N LYS A 27 -10.00 -15.59 10.11
CA LYS A 27 -9.78 -16.01 8.73
C LYS A 27 -10.81 -17.04 8.30
N GLU A 28 -11.12 -18.01 9.16
CA GLU A 28 -12.08 -19.09 8.92
C GLU A 28 -13.47 -18.51 8.67
N LEU A 29 -13.94 -17.60 9.54
CA LEU A 29 -15.25 -16.96 9.37
C LEU A 29 -15.31 -16.17 8.05
N VAL A 30 -14.29 -15.41 7.70
CA VAL A 30 -14.26 -14.63 6.45
C VAL A 30 -14.23 -15.56 5.24
N SER A 31 -13.45 -16.64 5.30
CA SER A 31 -13.33 -17.64 4.24
C SER A 31 -14.62 -18.43 3.97
N GLU A 32 -15.61 -18.39 4.87
CA GLU A 32 -16.94 -18.95 4.59
C GLU A 32 -17.77 -18.10 3.61
N TYR A 33 -17.45 -16.82 3.46
CA TYR A 33 -18.23 -15.86 2.65
C TYR A 33 -17.51 -15.35 1.42
N ILE A 34 -16.17 -15.26 1.46
CA ILE A 34 -15.35 -14.67 0.41
C ILE A 34 -14.17 -15.57 0.10
N ALA A 35 -14.05 -15.94 -1.17
CA ALA A 35 -12.83 -16.52 -1.75
C ALA A 35 -11.91 -15.41 -2.25
N TYR A 36 -10.61 -15.58 -2.07
CA TYR A 36 -9.58 -14.72 -2.62
C TYR A 36 -8.66 -15.55 -3.51
N ASP A 37 -8.39 -15.02 -4.69
CA ASP A 37 -7.41 -15.56 -5.63
C ASP A 37 -6.13 -14.74 -5.60
N ALA A 38 -5.05 -15.34 -5.14
CA ALA A 38 -3.77 -14.68 -4.94
C ALA A 38 -3.05 -14.31 -6.24
N GLU A 39 -3.34 -15.03 -7.36
CA GLU A 39 -2.72 -14.80 -8.66
C GLU A 39 -3.39 -13.65 -9.40
N THR A 40 -4.71 -13.59 -9.37
CA THR A 40 -5.48 -12.51 -10.03
C THR A 40 -5.75 -11.32 -9.15
N GLY A 41 -5.65 -11.46 -7.81
CA GLY A 41 -6.03 -10.44 -6.84
C GLY A 41 -7.54 -10.28 -6.70
N GLY A 42 -8.31 -11.22 -7.26
CA GLY A 42 -9.77 -11.19 -7.31
C GLY A 42 -10.43 -11.70 -6.03
N PHE A 43 -11.66 -11.24 -5.80
CA PHE A 43 -12.50 -11.71 -4.70
C PHE A 43 -13.84 -12.17 -5.24
N ALA A 44 -14.31 -13.33 -4.82
CA ALA A 44 -15.57 -13.91 -5.20
C ALA A 44 -16.41 -14.28 -3.98
N ARG A 45 -17.71 -14.24 -4.12
CA ARG A 45 -18.66 -14.66 -3.11
C ARG A 45 -18.74 -16.19 -3.08
N ILE A 46 -18.75 -16.77 -1.87
CA ILE A 46 -18.88 -18.22 -1.70
C ILE A 46 -20.35 -18.63 -1.53
N LYS A 47 -21.14 -17.86 -0.76
CA LYS A 47 -22.54 -18.17 -0.44
C LYS A 47 -23.49 -17.22 -1.16
N THR A 48 -24.57 -17.74 -1.74
CA THR A 48 -25.68 -16.94 -2.26
C THR A 48 -26.42 -16.24 -1.12
N SER A 49 -26.74 -14.95 -1.32
CA SER A 49 -27.52 -14.15 -0.35
C SER A 49 -28.39 -13.14 -1.09
N GLY A 50 -29.69 -13.34 -1.05
CA GLY A 50 -30.65 -12.54 -1.82
C GLY A 50 -30.38 -12.60 -3.33
N THR A 51 -30.23 -11.45 -3.97
CA THR A 51 -29.94 -11.33 -5.42
C THR A 51 -28.47 -11.62 -5.78
N LYS A 52 -27.58 -11.72 -4.80
CA LYS A 52 -26.13 -11.96 -5.00
C LYS A 52 -25.85 -13.46 -4.99
N LYS A 53 -25.23 -13.96 -6.04
CA LYS A 53 -24.95 -15.39 -6.25
C LYS A 53 -23.53 -15.77 -5.80
N ALA A 54 -23.35 -17.06 -5.46
CA ALA A 54 -22.01 -17.62 -5.32
C ALA A 54 -21.26 -17.47 -6.67
N GLY A 55 -19.97 -17.13 -6.63
CA GLY A 55 -19.14 -16.81 -7.80
C GLY A 55 -19.14 -15.34 -8.19
N ASP A 56 -20.12 -14.53 -7.74
CA ASP A 56 -20.13 -13.09 -8.05
C ASP A 56 -18.88 -12.40 -7.51
N LYS A 57 -18.31 -11.49 -8.32
CA LYS A 57 -17.20 -10.63 -7.88
C LYS A 57 -17.62 -9.74 -6.72
N VAL A 58 -16.75 -9.58 -5.74
CA VAL A 58 -17.01 -8.81 -4.53
C VAL A 58 -16.17 -7.54 -4.52
N GLY A 59 -16.81 -6.44 -4.12
CA GLY A 59 -16.14 -5.17 -3.90
C GLY A 59 -16.62 -4.06 -4.84
N VAL A 60 -16.41 -2.83 -4.39
CA VAL A 60 -16.71 -1.60 -5.13
C VAL A 60 -15.45 -0.75 -5.15
N ILE A 61 -15.10 -0.22 -6.30
CA ILE A 61 -13.96 0.70 -6.42
C ILE A 61 -14.35 2.03 -5.78
N ASN A 62 -13.55 2.45 -4.83
CA ASN A 62 -13.66 3.76 -4.20
C ASN A 62 -12.29 4.45 -4.27
N ASN A 63 -12.22 5.53 -5.04
CA ASN A 63 -10.96 6.21 -5.39
C ASN A 63 -9.94 5.24 -6.02
N LYS A 64 -8.88 4.93 -5.28
CA LYS A 64 -7.74 4.11 -5.73
C LYS A 64 -7.76 2.69 -5.18
N TYR A 65 -8.81 2.28 -4.46
CA TYR A 65 -8.85 1.00 -3.76
C TYR A 65 -10.14 0.25 -3.99
N LEU A 66 -10.05 -1.08 -4.02
CA LEU A 66 -11.21 -1.95 -3.92
C LEU A 66 -11.68 -1.97 -2.46
N MET A 67 -12.95 -1.65 -2.22
CA MET A 67 -13.58 -1.71 -0.90
C MET A 67 -14.55 -2.89 -0.85
N ILE A 68 -14.39 -3.76 0.11
CA ILE A 68 -15.20 -4.95 0.32
C ILE A 68 -15.98 -4.79 1.61
N SER A 69 -17.30 -4.99 1.51
CA SER A 69 -18.19 -5.01 2.68
C SER A 69 -18.43 -6.46 3.07
N ILE A 70 -18.00 -6.81 4.27
CA ILE A 70 -18.21 -8.13 4.85
C ILE A 70 -18.68 -7.96 6.29
N CYS A 71 -19.78 -8.63 6.63
CA CYS A 71 -20.38 -8.61 7.97
C CYS A 71 -20.53 -7.17 8.54
N GLY A 72 -20.97 -6.17 7.75
CA GLY A 72 -21.19 -4.78 8.17
C GLY A 72 -19.94 -3.88 8.21
N LYS A 73 -18.71 -4.40 8.01
CA LYS A 73 -17.50 -3.60 7.90
C LYS A 73 -17.07 -3.42 6.45
N ARG A 74 -16.44 -2.27 6.19
CA ARG A 74 -15.78 -1.98 4.91
C ARG A 74 -14.27 -2.13 5.08
N ILE A 75 -13.68 -3.06 4.34
CA ILE A 75 -12.25 -3.40 4.39
C ILE A 75 -11.67 -3.15 2.99
N ARG A 76 -10.45 -2.66 2.92
CA ARG A 76 -9.74 -2.52 1.65
C ARG A 76 -9.31 -3.90 1.12
N GLY A 77 -9.39 -4.10 -0.21
CA GLY A 77 -9.06 -5.36 -0.85
C GLY A 77 -7.68 -5.90 -0.46
N HIS A 78 -6.63 -5.08 -0.52
CA HIS A 78 -5.28 -5.50 -0.13
C HIS A 78 -5.16 -5.93 1.35
N GLN A 79 -5.94 -5.32 2.26
CA GLN A 79 -5.96 -5.74 3.66
C GLN A 79 -6.65 -7.09 3.81
N LEU A 80 -7.76 -7.29 3.07
CA LEU A 80 -8.47 -8.55 3.08
C LEU A 80 -7.67 -9.68 2.41
N ALA A 81 -6.99 -9.39 1.28
CA ALA A 81 -6.07 -10.31 0.62
C ALA A 81 -4.98 -10.81 1.57
N TRP A 82 -4.34 -9.87 2.27
CA TRP A 82 -3.31 -10.20 3.25
C TRP A 82 -3.85 -11.04 4.40
N PHE A 83 -4.99 -10.63 4.96
CA PHE A 83 -5.64 -11.33 6.06
C PHE A 83 -6.05 -12.76 5.69
N LEU A 84 -6.65 -12.96 4.51
CA LEU A 84 -7.04 -14.28 4.02
C LEU A 84 -5.83 -15.19 3.74
N THR A 85 -4.68 -14.61 3.41
CA THR A 85 -3.46 -15.39 3.16
C THR A 85 -2.73 -15.70 4.46
N TYR A 86 -2.45 -14.69 5.28
CA TYR A 86 -1.54 -14.80 6.43
C TYR A 86 -2.23 -14.89 7.79
N GLY A 87 -3.54 -14.64 7.88
CA GLY A 87 -4.32 -14.71 9.12
C GLY A 87 -4.22 -13.48 10.02
N TYR A 88 -3.45 -12.47 9.67
CA TYR A 88 -3.30 -11.21 10.43
C TYR A 88 -3.42 -9.96 9.56
N MET A 89 -3.69 -8.81 10.20
CA MET A 89 -3.72 -7.51 9.53
C MET A 89 -2.50 -6.67 9.92
N PRO A 90 -1.57 -6.41 9.00
CA PRO A 90 -0.43 -5.55 9.29
C PRO A 90 -0.85 -4.08 9.40
N LYS A 91 -0.03 -3.28 10.06
CA LYS A 91 -0.29 -1.85 10.24
C LYS A 91 -0.36 -1.10 8.91
N THR A 92 0.49 -1.46 7.97
CA THR A 92 0.56 -0.82 6.65
C THR A 92 0.93 -1.84 5.58
N ILE A 93 0.15 -1.87 4.51
CA ILE A 93 0.42 -2.64 3.29
C ILE A 93 0.66 -1.66 2.15
N ASP A 94 1.66 -1.92 1.34
CA ASP A 94 2.00 -1.15 0.15
C ASP A 94 1.81 -1.99 -1.12
N HIS A 95 1.40 -1.34 -2.20
CA HIS A 95 1.35 -1.94 -3.53
C HIS A 95 2.68 -1.68 -4.25
N ILE A 96 3.44 -2.74 -4.55
CA ILE A 96 4.78 -2.65 -5.14
C ILE A 96 4.76 -1.84 -6.44
N ASN A 97 3.75 -2.03 -7.29
CA ASN A 97 3.59 -1.31 -8.55
C ASN A 97 2.88 0.06 -8.40
N GLY A 98 2.42 0.42 -7.19
CA GLY A 98 1.68 1.66 -6.91
C GLY A 98 0.23 1.66 -7.39
N ASN A 99 -0.29 0.56 -7.93
CA ASN A 99 -1.69 0.43 -8.33
C ASN A 99 -2.51 -0.17 -7.19
N GLY A 100 -3.30 0.66 -6.51
CA GLY A 100 -4.15 0.25 -5.38
C GLY A 100 -5.29 -0.71 -5.71
N LEU A 101 -5.54 -1.00 -6.99
CA LEU A 101 -6.52 -1.97 -7.46
C LEU A 101 -5.91 -3.36 -7.74
N ASP A 102 -4.59 -3.45 -7.85
CA ASP A 102 -3.87 -4.70 -8.10
C ASP A 102 -3.58 -5.41 -6.77
N ASN A 103 -4.55 -6.20 -6.32
CA ASN A 103 -4.47 -6.92 -5.06
C ASN A 103 -3.83 -8.32 -5.18
N ARG A 104 -3.10 -8.62 -6.27
CA ARG A 104 -2.33 -9.87 -6.36
C ARG A 104 -1.33 -9.94 -5.22
N LEU A 105 -1.18 -11.11 -4.62
CA LEU A 105 -0.32 -11.26 -3.45
C LEU A 105 1.13 -10.88 -3.72
N CYS A 106 1.65 -11.23 -4.90
CA CYS A 106 3.00 -10.88 -5.36
C CYS A 106 3.24 -9.36 -5.48
N ASN A 107 2.16 -8.55 -5.57
CA ASN A 107 2.21 -7.09 -5.62
C ASN A 107 2.03 -6.42 -4.25
N LEU A 108 1.74 -7.18 -3.20
CA LEU A 108 1.52 -6.66 -1.86
C LEU A 108 2.75 -6.91 -0.98
N ARG A 109 3.07 -5.94 -0.13
CA ARG A 109 4.11 -6.10 0.89
C ARG A 109 3.74 -5.37 2.16
N GLU A 110 4.09 -5.95 3.29
CA GLU A 110 4.06 -5.25 4.57
C GLU A 110 5.23 -4.27 4.65
N VAL A 111 4.93 -3.06 5.09
CA VAL A 111 5.92 -1.98 5.20
C VAL A 111 5.71 -1.18 6.48
N THR A 112 6.77 -0.53 6.94
CA THR A 112 6.63 0.52 7.95
C THR A 112 5.99 1.77 7.35
N SER A 113 5.43 2.64 8.18
CA SER A 113 4.88 3.93 7.72
C SER A 113 5.95 4.78 7.02
N GLN A 114 7.19 4.71 7.48
CA GLN A 114 8.34 5.39 6.86
C GLN A 114 8.63 4.86 5.46
N GLN A 115 8.70 3.53 5.30
CA GLN A 115 8.89 2.89 4.00
C GLN A 115 7.78 3.22 3.02
N ASN A 116 6.52 3.25 3.49
CA ASN A 116 5.38 3.63 2.67
C ASN A 116 5.48 5.09 2.18
N CYS A 117 5.94 6.01 3.03
CA CYS A 117 6.22 7.39 2.61
C CYS A 117 7.31 7.47 1.53
N HIS A 118 8.33 6.61 1.61
CA HIS A 118 9.39 6.55 0.59
C HIS A 118 8.89 6.05 -0.77
N ASN A 119 7.81 5.26 -0.80
CA ASN A 119 7.22 4.72 -2.03
C ASN A 119 6.24 5.66 -2.73
N GLN A 120 5.97 6.85 -2.18
CA GLN A 120 5.14 7.84 -2.87
C GLN A 120 5.69 8.17 -4.26
N ARG A 121 4.79 8.14 -5.26
CA ARG A 121 5.12 8.37 -6.68
C ARG A 121 4.59 9.70 -7.22
N THR A 122 3.60 10.26 -6.55
CA THR A 122 2.97 11.52 -6.95
C THR A 122 3.38 12.65 -6.03
N PRO A 123 3.72 13.82 -6.57
CA PRO A 123 4.05 14.98 -5.76
C PRO A 123 2.83 15.44 -4.93
N PRO A 124 3.05 16.08 -3.77
CA PRO A 124 1.97 16.68 -2.99
C PRO A 124 1.16 17.71 -3.80
N LYS A 125 -0.12 17.90 -3.47
CA LYS A 125 -1.04 18.82 -4.19
C LYS A 125 -0.52 20.26 -4.30
N HIS A 126 0.25 20.73 -3.31
CA HIS A 126 0.84 22.08 -3.29
C HIS A 126 2.23 22.17 -3.94
N ASN A 127 2.69 21.09 -4.57
CA ASN A 127 3.95 21.14 -5.33
C ASN A 127 3.74 21.87 -6.64
N THR A 128 4.39 23.03 -6.79
CA THR A 128 4.25 23.91 -7.97
C THR A 128 5.10 23.48 -9.16
N THR A 129 6.07 22.59 -8.96
CA THR A 129 6.97 22.13 -10.05
C THR A 129 6.44 20.92 -10.80
N GLY A 130 5.47 20.20 -10.22
CA GLY A 130 4.99 18.92 -10.73
C GLY A 130 5.95 17.75 -10.52
N PHE A 131 7.13 17.97 -9.93
CA PHE A 131 8.16 16.97 -9.70
C PHE A 131 8.38 16.72 -8.20
N MET A 132 8.37 15.45 -7.82
CA MET A 132 8.61 15.05 -6.44
C MET A 132 10.04 15.40 -6.01
N GLY A 133 10.20 15.92 -4.79
CA GLY A 133 11.51 16.30 -4.26
C GLY A 133 12.13 17.56 -4.90
N VAL A 134 11.37 18.26 -5.77
CA VAL A 134 11.83 19.48 -6.43
C VAL A 134 10.98 20.67 -6.00
N SER A 135 11.62 21.79 -5.72
CA SER A 135 10.97 23.07 -5.41
C SER A 135 11.69 24.22 -6.13
N TYR A 136 10.94 25.27 -6.49
CA TYR A 136 11.53 26.46 -7.10
C TYR A 136 12.13 27.37 -6.02
N TYR A 137 13.42 27.68 -6.16
CA TYR A 137 14.16 28.58 -5.28
C TYR A 137 14.18 30.01 -5.90
N LYS A 138 13.28 30.85 -5.40
CA LYS A 138 13.03 32.19 -5.97
C LYS A 138 14.27 33.09 -5.97
N ALA A 139 15.03 33.13 -4.85
CA ALA A 139 16.18 34.04 -4.73
C ALA A 139 17.29 33.74 -5.74
N GLY A 140 17.52 32.47 -6.06
CA GLY A 140 18.52 32.07 -7.04
C GLY A 140 17.97 31.78 -8.43
N LYS A 141 16.65 31.93 -8.66
CA LYS A 141 15.97 31.61 -9.92
C LYS A 141 16.30 30.20 -10.44
N LYS A 142 16.41 29.22 -9.51
CA LYS A 142 16.82 27.83 -9.79
C LYS A 142 15.83 26.84 -9.17
N TYR A 143 15.95 25.58 -9.56
CA TYR A 143 15.21 24.47 -8.95
C TYR A 143 16.10 23.75 -7.95
N SER A 144 15.60 23.58 -6.73
CA SER A 144 16.26 22.86 -5.64
C SER A 144 15.74 21.43 -5.58
N ALA A 145 16.63 20.45 -5.70
CA ALA A 145 16.29 19.05 -5.44
C ALA A 145 16.62 18.69 -3.99
N HIS A 146 15.75 17.92 -3.35
CA HIS A 146 15.94 17.46 -1.97
C HIS A 146 15.26 16.11 -1.74
N ILE A 147 15.78 15.35 -0.77
CA ILE A 147 15.23 14.07 -0.32
C ILE A 147 15.15 14.04 1.21
N ASN A 148 14.13 13.38 1.74
CA ASN A 148 14.04 13.15 3.18
C ASN A 148 14.64 11.77 3.50
N LEU A 149 15.60 11.75 4.40
CA LEU A 149 16.22 10.54 4.91
C LEU A 149 16.21 10.60 6.45
N GLU A 150 15.63 9.60 7.09
CA GLU A 150 15.56 9.50 8.56
C GLU A 150 14.99 10.77 9.23
N GLY A 151 13.94 11.35 8.64
CA GLY A 151 13.30 12.57 9.13
C GLY A 151 14.08 13.86 8.82
N LYS A 152 15.26 13.79 8.22
CA LYS A 152 16.07 14.96 7.85
C LYS A 152 16.01 15.21 6.35
N LYS A 153 15.77 16.49 5.98
CA LYS A 153 15.80 16.95 4.60
C LYS A 153 17.25 17.11 4.14
N ARG A 154 17.66 16.36 3.12
CA ARG A 154 18.98 16.48 2.47
C ARG A 154 18.85 17.21 1.16
N HIS A 155 19.64 18.26 0.98
CA HIS A 155 19.75 19.02 -0.27
C HIS A 155 20.65 18.27 -1.25
N LEU A 156 20.20 18.15 -2.52
CA LEU A 156 20.88 17.41 -3.59
C LEU A 156 21.53 18.34 -4.61
N GLY A 157 21.17 19.61 -4.61
CA GLY A 157 21.74 20.61 -5.52
C GLY A 157 20.71 21.61 -6.06
N TYR A 158 21.25 22.62 -6.77
CA TYR A 158 20.47 23.61 -7.52
C TYR A 158 20.66 23.38 -9.02
N PHE A 159 19.57 23.46 -9.78
CA PHE A 159 19.52 23.15 -11.20
C PHE A 159 18.75 24.24 -11.95
N ASN A 160 19.11 24.48 -13.20
CA ASN A 160 18.38 25.44 -14.05
C ASN A 160 17.10 24.83 -14.65
N ASP A 161 17.01 23.49 -14.71
CA ASP A 161 15.88 22.76 -15.28
C ASP A 161 15.24 21.87 -14.19
N PRO A 162 13.90 21.89 -14.01
CA PRO A 162 13.22 21.06 -13.03
C PRO A 162 13.30 19.56 -13.33
N LYS A 163 13.44 19.17 -14.60
CA LYS A 163 13.61 17.77 -15.00
C LYS A 163 14.99 17.24 -14.57
N ILE A 164 16.05 18.06 -14.71
CA ILE A 164 17.40 17.69 -14.25
C ILE A 164 17.42 17.59 -12.72
N ALA A 165 16.78 18.52 -12.02
CA ALA A 165 16.59 18.45 -10.57
C ALA A 165 15.85 17.16 -10.16
N TYR A 166 14.84 16.76 -10.91
CA TYR A 166 14.10 15.52 -10.66
C TYR A 166 14.93 14.27 -10.91
N GLN A 167 15.78 14.25 -11.94
CA GLN A 167 16.71 13.14 -12.17
C GLN A 167 17.68 12.97 -10.99
N ALA A 168 18.24 14.07 -10.47
CA ALA A 168 19.07 14.02 -9.28
C ALA A 168 18.31 13.44 -8.06
N TYR A 169 17.03 13.82 -7.87
CA TYR A 169 16.17 13.23 -6.86
C TYR A 169 15.96 11.72 -7.07
N LEU A 170 15.69 11.25 -8.31
CA LEU A 170 15.47 9.83 -8.61
C LEU A 170 16.73 9.00 -8.34
N VAL A 171 17.91 9.49 -8.72
CA VAL A 171 19.19 8.84 -8.44
C VAL A 171 19.39 8.68 -6.92
N ALA A 172 19.20 9.76 -6.17
CA ALA A 172 19.30 9.74 -4.72
C ALA A 172 18.26 8.79 -4.09
N LYS A 173 17.03 8.79 -4.60
CA LYS A 173 15.94 7.94 -4.11
C LYS A 173 16.26 6.45 -4.28
N ARG A 174 16.74 6.04 -5.45
CA ARG A 174 17.16 4.65 -5.72
C ARG A 174 18.31 4.20 -4.81
N LYS A 175 19.26 5.11 -4.56
CA LYS A 175 20.44 4.80 -3.73
C LYS A 175 20.14 4.75 -2.23
N LEU A 176 19.27 5.62 -1.75
CA LEU A 176 19.06 5.84 -0.31
C LEU A 176 17.80 5.15 0.23
N HIS A 177 16.82 4.87 -0.62
CA HIS A 177 15.58 4.20 -0.24
C HIS A 177 15.54 2.79 -0.83
N LEU A 178 16.20 1.84 -0.17
CA LEU A 178 16.36 0.44 -0.60
C LEU A 178 15.03 -0.31 -0.86
N THR A 179 13.93 0.14 -0.26
CA THR A 179 12.59 -0.43 -0.46
C THR A 179 11.80 0.26 -1.57
N CYS A 180 12.41 1.24 -2.25
CA CYS A 180 11.75 1.99 -3.32
C CYS A 180 11.70 1.18 -4.61
N SER A 181 10.51 1.01 -5.17
CA SER A 181 10.24 0.28 -6.43
C SER A 181 10.12 1.21 -7.65
N ILE A 182 10.82 2.36 -7.63
CA ILE A 182 10.84 3.35 -8.73
C ILE A 182 12.20 3.31 -9.45
#